data_b90c9217294724f5797e539f4b2aefc7
#
_entry.id   b90c9217294724f5797e539f4b2aefc7
#
_cell.length_a   1.000
_cell.length_b   1.000
_cell.length_c   1.000
_cell.angle_alpha   90.00
_cell.angle_beta   90.00
_cell.angle_gamma   90.00
#
_symmetry.space_group_name_H-M   'P 1'
#
loop_
_entity.id
_entity.type
_entity.pdbx_description
1 polymer ?
#
loop_
_entity_poly.entity_id
_entity_poly.type
_entity_poly.pdbx_seq_one_letter_code
_entity_poly.pdbx_strand_id
1 'polypeptide(L)'
;ISSAKSRLITPEDYTRYKSSYFEEIVERVYERYQGLLSESRALDFDDLLMRTVELFQSHPDVLSKYQSRYLHVLIDEFQDTNIAQYALAKQLAGKYRNICVVGDPDQSIYSWRFADLRNILSFERDYPDAKLVFLEQNYRSTKTILDVAQHVISSNRERKKRSLWTENEGGVPVIVAETYTEQEEAQFVVSEVERLAMEGACKLGDCAVMYRTNAQS
;
A
#
# COMPACT_ATOMS: atom_id res chain seq x y z
N ILE A 1 6.60 0.84 -17.83
CA ILE A 1 6.46 2.30 -17.79
C ILE A 1 5.95 2.72 -16.42
N SER A 2 4.81 2.22 -15.95
CA SER A 2 4.23 2.59 -14.64
C SER A 2 5.21 2.38 -13.48
N SER A 3 5.94 1.26 -13.47
CA SER A 3 7.03 1.03 -12.49
C SER A 3 8.13 2.10 -12.54
N ALA A 4 8.49 2.57 -13.72
CA ALA A 4 9.48 3.63 -13.87
C ALA A 4 8.96 4.95 -13.30
N LYS A 5 7.75 5.35 -13.67
CA LYS A 5 7.10 6.57 -13.18
C LYS A 5 6.93 6.57 -11.66
N SER A 6 6.48 5.45 -11.08
CA SER A 6 6.35 5.28 -9.63
C SER A 6 7.67 5.43 -8.87
N ARG A 7 8.80 5.28 -9.56
CA ARG A 7 10.17 5.45 -9.05
C ARG A 7 10.80 6.77 -9.46
N LEU A 8 10.04 7.68 -10.09
CA LEU A 8 10.49 8.96 -10.63
C LEU A 8 11.59 8.82 -11.71
N ILE A 9 11.56 7.75 -12.49
CA ILE A 9 12.47 7.51 -13.60
C ILE A 9 11.82 8.04 -14.87
N THR A 10 12.38 9.10 -15.45
CA THR A 10 11.91 9.69 -16.70
C THR A 10 12.29 8.80 -17.91
N PRO A 11 11.70 9.01 -19.10
CA PRO A 11 12.16 8.33 -20.31
C PRO A 11 13.67 8.49 -20.55
N GLU A 12 14.19 9.71 -20.34
CA GLU A 12 15.61 10.05 -20.55
C GLU A 12 16.51 9.31 -19.54
N ASP A 13 16.07 9.18 -18.29
CA ASP A 13 16.81 8.46 -17.24
C ASP A 13 16.72 6.95 -17.40
N TYR A 14 15.70 6.43 -18.09
CA TYR A 14 15.46 4.99 -18.22
C TYR A 14 16.61 4.26 -18.90
N THR A 15 17.35 4.94 -19.79
CA THR A 15 18.57 4.43 -20.45
C THR A 15 19.58 3.84 -19.47
N ARG A 16 19.67 4.37 -18.24
CA ARG A 16 20.62 3.92 -17.20
C ARG A 16 20.20 2.60 -16.54
N TYR A 17 18.95 2.20 -16.71
CA TYR A 17 18.38 1.01 -16.05
C TYR A 17 18.22 -0.18 -16.99
N LYS A 18 18.50 0.01 -18.29
CA LYS A 18 18.38 -1.07 -19.27
C LYS A 18 19.55 -2.05 -19.13
N SER A 19 19.22 -3.32 -19.07
CA SER A 19 20.19 -4.42 -19.00
C SER A 19 19.83 -5.60 -19.91
N SER A 20 18.68 -5.50 -20.60
CA SER A 20 18.15 -6.56 -21.45
C SER A 20 17.51 -6.00 -22.71
N TYR A 21 17.37 -6.85 -23.76
CA TYR A 21 16.65 -6.50 -24.99
C TYR A 21 15.20 -6.06 -24.73
N PHE A 22 14.54 -6.66 -23.74
CA PHE A 22 13.19 -6.25 -23.37
C PHE A 22 13.16 -4.81 -22.84
N GLU A 23 14.13 -4.43 -22.04
CA GLU A 23 14.22 -3.07 -21.49
C GLU A 23 14.55 -2.03 -22.54
N GLU A 24 15.31 -2.40 -23.60
CA GLU A 24 15.50 -1.53 -24.77
C GLU A 24 14.19 -1.27 -25.53
N ILE A 25 13.33 -2.28 -25.62
CA ILE A 25 11.99 -2.09 -26.19
C ILE A 25 11.16 -1.17 -25.31
N VAL A 26 11.18 -1.40 -23.98
CA VAL A 26 10.44 -0.57 -23.02
C VAL A 26 10.89 0.89 -23.10
N GLU A 27 12.19 1.17 -23.21
CA GLU A 27 12.74 2.52 -23.38
C GLU A 27 12.09 3.24 -24.58
N ARG A 28 12.16 2.62 -25.77
CA ARG A 28 11.59 3.20 -27.00
C ARG A 28 10.07 3.39 -26.90
N VAL A 29 9.38 2.44 -26.29
CA VAL A 29 7.92 2.54 -26.07
C VAL A 29 7.61 3.66 -25.07
N TYR A 30 8.41 3.80 -24.01
CA TYR A 30 8.20 4.82 -22.98
C TYR A 30 8.38 6.23 -23.57
N GLU A 31 9.46 6.47 -24.33
CA GLU A 31 9.66 7.72 -25.06
C GLU A 31 8.48 8.06 -25.97
N ARG A 32 8.05 7.09 -26.80
CA ARG A 32 6.92 7.31 -27.71
C ARG A 32 5.60 7.53 -26.97
N TYR A 33 5.35 6.76 -25.91
CA TYR A 33 4.17 6.89 -25.07
C TYR A 33 4.09 8.27 -24.43
N GLN A 34 5.18 8.73 -23.84
CA GLN A 34 5.23 10.04 -23.19
C GLN A 34 5.11 11.19 -24.21
N GLY A 35 5.68 11.00 -25.39
CA GLY A 35 5.52 11.93 -26.51
C GLY A 35 4.05 12.06 -26.93
N LEU A 36 3.34 10.95 -27.08
CA LEU A 36 1.91 10.94 -27.43
C LEU A 36 1.04 11.59 -26.36
N LEU A 37 1.32 11.35 -25.08
CA LEU A 37 0.63 12.04 -23.99
C LEU A 37 0.85 13.56 -24.07
N SER A 38 2.08 13.99 -24.32
CA SER A 38 2.41 15.41 -24.44
C SER A 38 1.74 16.05 -25.65
N GLU A 39 1.78 15.42 -26.83
CA GLU A 39 1.09 15.86 -28.05
C GLU A 39 -0.42 16.01 -27.81
N SER A 40 -1.00 15.08 -27.02
CA SER A 40 -2.41 15.06 -26.67
C SER A 40 -2.78 15.99 -25.52
N ARG A 41 -1.80 16.66 -24.90
CA ARG A 41 -1.95 17.44 -23.64
C ARG A 41 -2.63 16.63 -22.54
N ALA A 42 -2.29 15.36 -22.43
CA ALA A 42 -2.85 14.40 -21.49
C ALA A 42 -1.81 13.93 -20.47
N LEU A 43 -2.28 13.47 -19.34
CA LEU A 43 -1.51 12.82 -18.29
C LEU A 43 -2.15 11.48 -17.97
N ASP A 44 -1.34 10.47 -17.69
CA ASP A 44 -1.84 9.27 -17.03
C ASP A 44 -1.82 9.42 -15.49
N PHE A 45 -2.33 8.42 -14.78
CA PHE A 45 -2.39 8.48 -13.32
C PHE A 45 -1.01 8.57 -12.65
N ASP A 46 -0.01 7.92 -13.22
CA ASP A 46 1.36 7.97 -12.69
C ASP A 46 1.99 9.36 -12.92
N ASP A 47 1.66 10.01 -14.06
CA ASP A 47 2.09 11.37 -14.35
C ASP A 47 1.55 12.38 -13.33
N LEU A 48 0.35 12.18 -12.78
CA LEU A 48 -0.21 13.08 -11.77
C LEU A 48 0.72 13.20 -10.54
N LEU A 49 1.37 12.11 -10.17
CA LEU A 49 2.35 12.11 -9.09
C LEU A 49 3.72 12.61 -9.57
N MET A 50 4.26 11.97 -10.61
CA MET A 50 5.60 12.24 -11.10
C MET A 50 5.76 13.71 -11.52
N ARG A 51 4.84 14.23 -12.34
CA ARG A 51 4.88 15.62 -12.81
C ARG A 51 4.65 16.64 -11.70
N THR A 52 3.89 16.28 -10.65
CA THR A 52 3.76 17.14 -9.46
C THR A 52 5.08 17.22 -8.70
N VAL A 53 5.79 16.11 -8.53
CA VAL A 53 7.12 16.10 -7.90
C VAL A 53 8.11 16.94 -8.71
N GLU A 54 8.15 16.77 -10.04
CA GLU A 54 8.99 17.56 -10.95
C GLU A 54 8.64 19.06 -10.92
N LEU A 55 7.34 19.40 -10.91
CA LEU A 55 6.87 20.77 -10.79
C LEU A 55 7.40 21.44 -9.51
N PHE A 56 7.30 20.75 -8.39
CA PHE A 56 7.78 21.26 -7.12
C PHE A 56 9.31 21.39 -7.04
N GLN A 57 10.04 20.54 -7.77
CA GLN A 57 11.50 20.66 -7.88
C GLN A 57 11.92 21.85 -8.75
N SER A 58 11.23 22.08 -9.85
CA SER A 58 11.58 23.10 -10.83
C SER A 58 10.98 24.50 -10.51
N HIS A 59 9.93 24.56 -9.69
CA HIS A 59 9.20 25.77 -9.34
C HIS A 59 9.04 25.92 -7.81
N PRO A 60 10.08 26.39 -7.10
CA PRO A 60 10.06 26.52 -5.64
C PRO A 60 8.99 27.48 -5.11
N ASP A 61 8.57 28.46 -5.90
CA ASP A 61 7.49 29.38 -5.59
C ASP A 61 6.15 28.65 -5.50
N VAL A 62 5.88 27.72 -6.43
CA VAL A 62 4.70 26.87 -6.42
C VAL A 62 4.73 25.95 -5.18
N LEU A 63 5.86 25.28 -4.93
CA LEU A 63 6.03 24.44 -3.73
C LEU A 63 5.79 25.24 -2.45
N SER A 64 6.36 26.45 -2.32
CA SER A 64 6.22 27.30 -1.15
C SER A 64 4.77 27.69 -0.87
N LYS A 65 3.98 27.92 -1.94
CA LYS A 65 2.54 28.17 -1.82
C LYS A 65 1.81 26.99 -1.18
N TYR A 66 2.07 25.76 -1.62
CA TYR A 66 1.43 24.56 -1.07
C TYR A 66 1.94 24.23 0.33
N GLN A 67 3.23 24.37 0.58
CA GLN A 67 3.81 24.21 1.93
C GLN A 67 3.20 25.20 2.93
N SER A 68 2.92 26.43 2.51
CA SER A 68 2.29 27.43 3.38
C SER A 68 0.81 27.14 3.64
N ARG A 69 0.15 26.45 2.71
CA ARG A 69 -1.26 26.05 2.83
C ARG A 69 -1.43 24.82 3.73
N TYR A 70 -0.52 23.86 3.63
CA TYR A 70 -0.60 22.59 4.36
C TYR A 70 0.36 22.58 5.54
N LEU A 71 -0.15 22.98 6.71
CA LEU A 71 0.62 23.04 7.95
C LEU A 71 0.89 21.63 8.54
N HIS A 72 0.04 20.68 8.23
CA HIS A 72 0.12 19.30 8.68
C HIS A 72 -0.02 18.37 7.47
N VAL A 73 0.86 17.38 7.39
CA VAL A 73 0.81 16.31 6.39
C VAL A 73 0.57 15.01 7.13
N LEU A 74 -0.57 14.39 6.90
CA LEU A 74 -0.93 13.11 7.51
C LEU A 74 -1.09 12.07 6.40
N ILE A 75 -0.46 10.91 6.56
CA ILE A 75 -0.48 9.84 5.57
C ILE A 75 -0.87 8.56 6.29
N ASP A 76 -1.95 7.95 5.82
CA ASP A 76 -2.38 6.64 6.28
C ASP A 76 -1.89 5.55 5.31
N GLU A 77 -1.87 4.29 5.76
CA GLU A 77 -1.40 3.12 5.01
C GLU A 77 -0.02 3.36 4.37
N PHE A 78 0.88 3.98 5.13
CA PHE A 78 2.16 4.45 4.62
C PHE A 78 3.05 3.33 4.05
N GLN A 79 2.88 2.08 4.51
CA GLN A 79 3.58 0.90 3.98
C GLN A 79 3.25 0.62 2.51
N ASP A 80 2.12 1.11 2.01
CA ASP A 80 1.67 0.90 0.63
C ASP A 80 2.01 2.06 -0.32
N THR A 81 2.79 3.02 0.16
CA THR A 81 3.26 4.14 -0.67
C THR A 81 4.40 3.74 -1.60
N ASN A 82 4.40 4.31 -2.82
CA ASN A 82 5.53 4.22 -3.74
C ASN A 82 6.52 5.38 -3.54
N ILE A 83 7.65 5.35 -4.26
CA ILE A 83 8.71 6.36 -4.15
C ILE A 83 8.21 7.76 -4.53
N ALA A 84 7.38 7.88 -5.59
CA ALA A 84 6.85 9.17 -6.04
C ALA A 84 5.91 9.79 -4.98
N GLN A 85 5.04 8.98 -4.37
CA GLN A 85 4.15 9.42 -3.30
C GLN A 85 4.93 9.89 -2.08
N TYR A 86 5.95 9.15 -1.67
CA TYR A 86 6.79 9.56 -0.54
C TYR A 86 7.61 10.81 -0.84
N ALA A 87 8.15 10.96 -2.06
CA ALA A 87 8.85 12.16 -2.48
C ALA A 87 7.95 13.40 -2.42
N LEU A 88 6.71 13.29 -2.91
CA LEU A 88 5.70 14.34 -2.83
C LEU A 88 5.40 14.72 -1.37
N ALA A 89 5.21 13.72 -0.50
CA ALA A 89 4.97 13.94 0.93
C ALA A 89 6.12 14.70 1.59
N LYS A 90 7.38 14.31 1.30
CA LYS A 90 8.58 15.01 1.82
C LYS A 90 8.67 16.45 1.34
N GLN A 91 8.36 16.71 0.06
CA GLN A 91 8.34 18.08 -0.48
C GLN A 91 7.29 18.94 0.25
N LEU A 92 6.07 18.45 0.40
CA LEU A 92 4.99 19.18 1.08
C LEU A 92 5.31 19.44 2.56
N ALA A 93 5.87 18.46 3.25
CA ALA A 93 6.22 18.60 4.67
C ALA A 93 7.48 19.44 4.92
N GLY A 94 8.27 19.73 3.90
CA GLY A 94 9.63 20.27 4.02
C GLY A 94 9.74 21.58 4.81
N LYS A 95 8.76 22.46 4.71
CA LYS A 95 8.79 23.77 5.39
C LYS A 95 8.60 23.68 6.91
N TYR A 96 7.60 22.94 7.35
CA TYR A 96 7.22 22.87 8.77
C TYR A 96 7.67 21.57 9.44
N ARG A 97 8.09 20.58 8.67
CA ARG A 97 8.44 19.23 9.13
C ARG A 97 7.34 18.57 10.00
N ASN A 98 6.11 19.03 9.85
CA ASN A 98 4.96 18.55 10.61
C ASN A 98 4.26 17.46 9.82
N ILE A 99 4.85 16.26 9.86
CA ILE A 99 4.40 15.09 9.15
C ILE A 99 4.07 13.97 10.14
N CYS A 100 2.94 13.31 9.93
CA CYS A 100 2.54 12.12 10.66
C CYS A 100 2.24 11.00 9.66
N VAL A 101 2.87 9.86 9.83
CA VAL A 101 2.61 8.68 9.01
C VAL A 101 2.05 7.57 9.90
N VAL A 102 1.02 6.91 9.41
CA VAL A 102 0.42 5.75 10.05
C VAL A 102 0.53 4.57 9.10
N GLY A 103 0.93 3.42 9.61
CA GLY A 103 1.09 2.24 8.77
C GLY A 103 1.60 1.04 9.55
N ASP A 104 1.52 -0.09 8.90
CA ASP A 104 1.94 -1.37 9.42
C ASP A 104 2.78 -2.12 8.39
N PRO A 105 4.10 -2.25 8.57
CA PRO A 105 4.96 -2.97 7.63
C PRO A 105 4.49 -4.40 7.35
N ASP A 106 3.86 -5.05 8.34
CA ASP A 106 3.36 -6.42 8.22
C ASP A 106 2.10 -6.53 7.34
N GLN A 107 1.45 -5.40 7.03
CA GLN A 107 0.24 -5.32 6.19
C GLN A 107 0.53 -4.85 4.76
N SER A 108 1.79 -4.69 4.35
CA SER A 108 2.14 -4.30 2.99
C SER A 108 1.80 -5.40 2.00
N ILE A 109 0.76 -5.20 1.17
CA ILE A 109 0.26 -6.15 0.17
C ILE A 109 0.24 -5.59 -1.25
N TYR A 110 0.67 -4.33 -1.46
CA TYR A 110 0.62 -3.63 -2.75
C TYR A 110 1.97 -3.54 -3.47
N SER A 111 2.91 -4.46 -3.21
CA SER A 111 4.19 -4.52 -3.94
C SER A 111 4.01 -4.63 -5.46
N TRP A 112 2.97 -5.31 -5.92
CA TRP A 112 2.58 -5.42 -7.33
C TRP A 112 2.05 -4.09 -7.91
N ARG A 113 1.70 -3.10 -7.08
CA ARG A 113 1.40 -1.71 -7.43
C ARG A 113 2.57 -0.77 -7.14
N PHE A 114 3.78 -1.32 -7.04
CA PHE A 114 5.03 -0.59 -6.81
C PHE A 114 5.14 0.07 -5.42
N ALA A 115 4.35 -0.37 -4.44
CA ALA A 115 4.57 -0.01 -3.04
C ALA A 115 6.00 -0.39 -2.63
N ASP A 116 6.66 0.51 -1.92
CA ASP A 116 8.03 0.31 -1.48
C ASP A 116 8.10 0.30 0.06
N LEU A 117 8.20 -0.90 0.61
CA LEU A 117 8.29 -1.10 2.07
C LEU A 117 9.45 -0.31 2.71
N ARG A 118 10.49 0.03 1.93
CA ARG A 118 11.61 0.83 2.42
C ARG A 118 11.18 2.22 2.87
N ASN A 119 10.06 2.76 2.36
CA ASN A 119 9.55 4.06 2.77
C ASN A 119 9.24 4.07 4.27
N ILE A 120 8.47 3.09 4.77
CA ILE A 120 8.12 3.03 6.19
C ILE A 120 9.30 2.57 7.06
N LEU A 121 10.13 1.65 6.56
CA LEU A 121 11.29 1.15 7.31
C LEU A 121 12.39 2.21 7.49
N SER A 122 12.52 3.14 6.54
CA SER A 122 13.54 4.21 6.58
C SER A 122 13.02 5.58 7.02
N PHE A 123 11.74 5.68 7.38
CA PHE A 123 11.15 6.96 7.81
C PHE A 123 11.89 7.62 8.97
N GLU A 124 12.28 6.83 9.98
CA GLU A 124 13.04 7.32 11.13
C GLU A 124 14.42 7.86 10.76
N ARG A 125 15.02 7.36 9.67
CA ARG A 125 16.29 7.89 9.15
C ARG A 125 16.08 9.26 8.49
N ASP A 126 14.97 9.45 7.77
CA ASP A 126 14.64 10.71 7.11
C ASP A 126 14.13 11.76 8.12
N TYR A 127 13.53 11.30 9.23
CA TYR A 127 13.02 12.11 10.33
C TYR A 127 13.50 11.58 11.68
N PRO A 128 14.79 11.82 12.05
CA PRO A 128 15.38 11.27 13.28
C PRO A 128 14.74 11.79 14.58
N ASP A 129 14.05 12.92 14.49
CA ASP A 129 13.30 13.58 15.56
C ASP A 129 11.84 13.11 15.66
N ALA A 130 11.42 12.19 14.80
CA ALA A 130 10.05 11.65 14.83
C ALA A 130 9.79 10.83 16.08
N LYS A 131 8.62 11.05 16.68
CA LYS A 131 8.15 10.24 17.80
C LYS A 131 7.46 8.99 17.27
N LEU A 132 7.97 7.82 17.59
CA LEU A 132 7.34 6.54 17.30
C LEU A 132 6.31 6.20 18.39
N VAL A 133 5.08 5.90 17.96
CA VAL A 133 4.00 5.45 18.83
C VAL A 133 3.45 4.14 18.29
N PHE A 134 3.33 3.12 19.14
CA PHE A 134 2.74 1.84 18.79
C PHE A 134 1.26 1.83 19.21
N LEU A 135 0.39 1.46 18.28
CA LEU A 135 -1.03 1.20 18.53
C LEU A 135 -1.22 -0.31 18.69
N GLU A 136 -1.04 -0.83 19.91
CA GLU A 136 -1.00 -2.26 20.16
C GLU A 136 -2.37 -2.86 20.53
N GLN A 137 -3.29 -2.02 21.01
CA GLN A 137 -4.65 -2.47 21.32
C GLN A 137 -5.49 -2.60 20.06
N ASN A 138 -6.03 -3.79 19.84
CA ASN A 138 -6.96 -4.07 18.75
C ASN A 138 -8.39 -4.10 19.27
N TYR A 139 -9.27 -3.33 18.62
CA TYR A 139 -10.69 -3.21 18.97
C TYR A 139 -11.60 -3.95 17.98
N ARG A 140 -11.05 -4.49 16.90
CA ARG A 140 -11.81 -5.08 15.79
C ARG A 140 -12.05 -6.57 15.99
N SER A 141 -11.01 -7.30 16.34
CA SER A 141 -10.98 -8.76 16.24
C SER A 141 -11.04 -9.43 17.62
N THR A 142 -11.56 -10.65 17.65
CA THR A 142 -11.48 -11.51 18.83
C THR A 142 -10.03 -11.96 19.07
N LYS A 143 -9.77 -12.44 20.29
CA LYS A 143 -8.44 -12.91 20.69
C LYS A 143 -7.95 -14.06 19.80
N THR A 144 -8.81 -15.02 19.49
CA THR A 144 -8.47 -16.17 18.60
C THR A 144 -7.98 -15.70 17.21
N ILE A 145 -8.65 -14.70 16.61
CA ILE A 145 -8.24 -14.14 15.31
C ILE A 145 -6.86 -13.48 15.41
N LEU A 146 -6.62 -12.70 16.47
CA LEU A 146 -5.33 -12.03 16.68
C LEU A 146 -4.20 -13.04 16.91
N ASP A 147 -4.45 -14.07 17.70
CA ASP A 147 -3.44 -15.11 17.99
C ASP A 147 -3.01 -15.84 16.71
N VAL A 148 -3.98 -16.20 15.85
CA VAL A 148 -3.69 -16.81 14.54
C VAL A 148 -2.94 -15.85 13.64
N ALA A 149 -3.40 -14.59 13.53
CA ALA A 149 -2.73 -13.57 12.71
C ALA A 149 -1.29 -13.32 13.17
N GLN A 150 -1.06 -13.21 14.48
CA GLN A 150 0.28 -13.06 15.05
C GLN A 150 1.16 -14.28 14.79
N HIS A 151 0.59 -15.49 14.84
CA HIS A 151 1.34 -16.71 14.53
C HIS A 151 1.79 -16.73 13.07
N VAL A 152 0.88 -16.45 12.12
CA VAL A 152 1.20 -16.38 10.70
C VAL A 152 2.28 -15.36 10.42
N ILE A 153 2.12 -14.13 10.92
CA ILE A 153 3.06 -13.04 10.64
C ILE A 153 4.40 -13.19 11.37
N SER A 154 4.48 -14.05 12.39
CA SER A 154 5.72 -14.29 13.14
C SER A 154 6.85 -14.90 12.29
N SER A 155 6.50 -15.49 11.14
CA SER A 155 7.46 -16.01 10.16
C SER A 155 8.24 -14.91 9.40
N ASN A 156 7.73 -13.67 9.40
CA ASN A 156 8.43 -12.54 8.78
C ASN A 156 9.68 -12.17 9.58
N ARG A 157 10.82 -12.07 8.88
CA ARG A 157 12.11 -11.74 9.48
C ARG A 157 12.32 -10.25 9.68
N GLU A 158 11.79 -9.43 8.78
CA GLU A 158 11.94 -7.97 8.76
C GLU A 158 10.73 -7.30 9.41
N ARG A 159 10.64 -7.38 10.74
CA ARG A 159 9.54 -6.73 11.47
C ARG A 159 10.00 -6.02 12.73
N LYS A 160 9.32 -4.94 13.10
CA LYS A 160 9.43 -4.36 14.43
C LYS A 160 8.63 -5.24 15.40
N LYS A 161 9.28 -5.76 16.44
CA LYS A 161 8.61 -6.57 17.47
C LYS A 161 7.53 -5.73 18.14
N ARG A 162 6.29 -6.18 18.04
CA ARG A 162 5.12 -5.63 18.72
C ARG A 162 4.20 -6.78 19.09
N SER A 163 3.37 -6.56 20.11
CA SER A 163 2.39 -7.54 20.56
C SER A 163 1.01 -6.88 20.51
N LEU A 164 0.21 -7.29 19.52
CA LEU A 164 -1.19 -6.88 19.49
C LEU A 164 -1.95 -7.60 20.59
N TRP A 165 -2.82 -6.88 21.28
CA TRP A 165 -3.69 -7.42 22.32
C TRP A 165 -5.10 -6.84 22.17
N THR A 166 -6.09 -7.52 22.77
CA THR A 166 -7.49 -7.08 22.74
C THR A 166 -8.17 -7.40 24.05
N GLU A 167 -9.15 -6.59 24.42
CA GLU A 167 -10.11 -6.85 25.48
C GLU A 167 -11.36 -7.60 24.98
N ASN A 168 -11.46 -7.80 23.65
CA ASN A 168 -12.56 -8.56 23.08
C ASN A 168 -12.51 -10.03 23.56
N GLU A 169 -13.66 -10.69 23.57
CA GLU A 169 -13.79 -12.10 23.92
C GLU A 169 -12.92 -13.00 23.04
N GLY A 170 -12.69 -14.23 23.49
CA GLY A 170 -11.92 -15.24 22.76
C GLY A 170 -12.47 -15.49 21.36
N GLY A 171 -13.78 -15.54 21.23
CA GLY A 171 -14.46 -15.84 19.97
C GLY A 171 -14.46 -17.33 19.64
N VAL A 172 -14.98 -17.65 18.46
CA VAL A 172 -15.01 -19.03 17.92
C VAL A 172 -13.65 -19.44 17.36
N PRO A 173 -13.32 -20.73 17.31
CA PRO A 173 -12.10 -21.23 16.66
C PRO A 173 -12.06 -20.86 15.18
N VAL A 174 -10.86 -20.64 14.65
CA VAL A 174 -10.62 -20.51 13.21
C VAL A 174 -10.77 -21.90 12.58
N ILE A 175 -11.54 -21.98 11.50
CA ILE A 175 -11.77 -23.22 10.75
C ILE A 175 -10.84 -23.23 9.54
N VAL A 176 -10.15 -24.35 9.33
CA VAL A 176 -9.39 -24.62 8.11
C VAL A 176 -10.10 -25.76 7.41
N ALA A 177 -10.60 -25.51 6.20
CA ALA A 177 -11.25 -26.50 5.36
C ALA A 177 -10.41 -26.74 4.10
N GLU A 178 -10.26 -28.01 3.72
CA GLU A 178 -9.61 -28.43 2.49
C GLU A 178 -10.66 -29.12 1.61
N THR A 179 -10.71 -28.73 0.34
CA THR A 179 -11.67 -29.25 -0.64
C THR A 179 -10.91 -29.83 -1.83
N TYR A 180 -11.55 -30.74 -2.58
CA TYR A 180 -10.92 -31.39 -3.73
C TYR A 180 -11.05 -30.57 -5.01
N THR A 181 -12.05 -29.69 -5.09
CA THR A 181 -12.35 -28.89 -6.28
C THR A 181 -12.71 -27.45 -5.90
N GLU A 182 -12.56 -26.55 -6.85
CA GLU A 182 -12.96 -25.13 -6.72
C GLU A 182 -14.48 -24.98 -6.48
N GLN A 183 -15.28 -25.89 -7.08
CA GLN A 183 -16.72 -25.92 -6.91
C GLN A 183 -17.12 -26.32 -5.47
N GLU A 184 -16.42 -27.29 -4.90
CA GLU A 184 -16.63 -27.69 -3.50
C GLU A 184 -16.23 -26.58 -2.53
N GLU A 185 -15.14 -25.84 -2.83
CA GLU A 185 -14.72 -24.67 -2.06
C GLU A 185 -15.83 -23.60 -2.07
N ALA A 186 -16.33 -23.25 -3.26
CA ALA A 186 -17.40 -22.28 -3.40
C ALA A 186 -18.68 -22.71 -2.66
N GLN A 187 -19.06 -23.98 -2.81
CA GLN A 187 -20.25 -24.54 -2.14
C GLN A 187 -20.10 -24.53 -0.61
N PHE A 188 -18.91 -24.85 -0.10
CA PHE A 188 -18.61 -24.77 1.33
C PHE A 188 -18.80 -23.35 1.86
N VAL A 189 -18.21 -22.34 1.17
CA VAL A 189 -18.30 -20.93 1.56
C VAL A 189 -19.76 -20.47 1.57
N VAL A 190 -20.52 -20.75 0.51
CA VAL A 190 -21.94 -20.35 0.41
C VAL A 190 -22.76 -21.00 1.51
N SER A 191 -22.60 -22.30 1.72
CA SER A 191 -23.35 -23.07 2.75
C SER A 191 -23.07 -22.53 4.15
N GLU A 192 -21.81 -22.16 4.44
CA GLU A 192 -21.44 -21.65 5.75
C GLU A 192 -22.01 -20.24 6.00
N VAL A 193 -21.99 -19.36 4.99
CA VAL A 193 -22.58 -18.02 5.06
C VAL A 193 -24.10 -18.13 5.26
N GLU A 194 -24.78 -19.00 4.52
CA GLU A 194 -26.22 -19.26 4.68
C GLU A 194 -26.55 -19.80 6.08
N ARG A 195 -25.78 -20.78 6.55
CA ARG A 195 -25.94 -21.35 7.91
C ARG A 195 -25.88 -20.27 8.98
N LEU A 196 -24.84 -19.42 8.95
CA LEU A 196 -24.66 -18.33 9.92
C LEU A 196 -25.80 -17.30 9.86
N ALA A 197 -26.29 -17.00 8.66
CA ALA A 197 -27.41 -16.10 8.47
C ALA A 197 -28.72 -16.69 9.01
N MET A 198 -29.00 -17.99 8.76
CA MET A 198 -30.20 -18.70 9.26
C MET A 198 -30.20 -18.82 10.77
N GLU A 199 -29.04 -19.03 11.40
CA GLU A 199 -28.88 -19.05 12.85
C GLU A 199 -28.98 -17.66 13.51
N GLY A 200 -29.04 -16.60 12.68
CA GLY A 200 -29.13 -15.22 13.17
C GLY A 200 -27.80 -14.68 13.75
N ALA A 201 -26.68 -15.39 13.47
CA ALA A 201 -25.36 -14.96 13.94
C ALA A 201 -24.85 -13.72 13.20
N CYS A 202 -25.20 -13.57 11.91
CA CYS A 202 -24.87 -12.40 11.10
C CYS A 202 -25.89 -12.23 9.96
N LYS A 203 -25.83 -11.09 9.27
CA LYS A 203 -26.53 -10.89 7.97
C LYS A 203 -25.57 -11.24 6.83
N LEU A 204 -26.10 -11.57 5.66
CA LEU A 204 -25.28 -11.82 4.46
C LEU A 204 -24.30 -10.68 4.16
N GLY A 205 -24.73 -9.43 4.36
CA GLY A 205 -23.90 -8.24 4.15
C GLY A 205 -22.79 -8.03 5.18
N ASP A 206 -22.78 -8.79 6.27
CA ASP A 206 -21.73 -8.74 7.30
C ASP A 206 -20.57 -9.71 7.00
N CYS A 207 -20.74 -10.57 5.96
CA CYS A 207 -19.74 -11.53 5.53
C CYS A 207 -18.89 -10.97 4.39
N ALA A 208 -17.60 -11.26 4.39
CA ALA A 208 -16.68 -10.94 3.31
C ALA A 208 -15.90 -12.19 2.91
N VAL A 209 -15.85 -12.47 1.61
CA VAL A 209 -15.03 -13.53 1.02
C VAL A 209 -13.83 -12.90 0.34
N MET A 210 -12.63 -13.24 0.79
CA MET A 210 -11.38 -12.75 0.22
C MET A 210 -10.70 -13.86 -0.58
N TYR A 211 -10.23 -13.52 -1.77
CA TYR A 211 -9.55 -14.44 -2.67
C TYR A 211 -8.33 -13.77 -3.31
N ARG A 212 -7.39 -14.57 -3.82
CA ARG A 212 -6.12 -14.07 -4.36
C ARG A 212 -6.26 -13.50 -5.76
N THR A 213 -7.06 -14.09 -6.62
CA THR A 213 -7.22 -13.71 -8.02
C THR A 213 -8.69 -13.66 -8.41
N ASN A 214 -9.04 -12.76 -9.35
CA ASN A 214 -10.42 -12.63 -9.83
C ASN A 214 -10.97 -13.92 -10.48
N ALA A 215 -10.10 -14.84 -10.87
CA ALA A 215 -10.53 -16.15 -11.40
C ALA A 215 -11.16 -17.07 -10.34
N GLN A 216 -10.99 -16.73 -9.07
CA GLN A 216 -11.57 -17.50 -7.94
C GLN A 216 -12.96 -16.99 -7.54
N SER A 217 -13.43 -15.89 -8.14
CA SER A 217 -14.74 -15.27 -7.86
C SER A 217 -15.90 -15.89 -8.60
#